data_6f8624c9156d6a419ce8bc225b2ab6e8
#
_entry.id   6f8624c9156d6a419ce8bc225b2ab6e8
#
_cell.length_a   1.000
_cell.length_b   1.000
_cell.length_c   1.000
_cell.angle_alpha   90.00
_cell.angle_beta   90.00
_cell.angle_gamma   90.00
#
_symmetry.space_group_name_H-M   'P 1'
#
loop_
_entity.id
_entity.type
_entity.pdbx_description
1 polymer ?
#
loop_
_entity_poly.entity_id
_entity_poly.type
_entity_poly.pdbx_seq_one_letter_code
_entity_poly.pdbx_strand_id
1 'polypeptide(L)'
;MKMEHLKFLKTQTKFCTFKRYLIFFMAFSNSSCYEVQRNCSNFRYGTFKYERVIGDRLSASFFVRNNDMEIEYYNNKIDTSKIKWVNKCEFILTKLNPINNNEKKPISIKIISTHKNYYIFEFSLVGNNTRRQRGKIVKISDSLDLPLEF
;
A
#
# COMPACT_ATOMS: atom_id res chain seq x y z
N MET A 1 16.58 35.65 60.58
CA MET A 1 16.96 36.04 59.21
C MET A 1 17.50 34.89 58.32
N LYS A 2 17.92 33.76 58.89
CA LYS A 2 18.49 32.63 58.12
C LYS A 2 17.44 31.62 57.60
N MET A 3 16.24 31.59 58.15
CA MET A 3 15.20 30.64 57.80
C MET A 3 14.32 31.06 56.60
N GLU A 4 14.20 32.33 56.35
CA GLU A 4 13.45 32.87 55.18
C GLU A 4 14.19 32.67 53.87
N HIS A 5 15.52 32.78 53.90
CA HIS A 5 16.33 32.57 52.69
C HIS A 5 16.35 31.14 52.18
N LEU A 6 16.20 30.14 53.07
CA LEU A 6 16.14 28.72 52.69
C LEU A 6 14.80 28.37 52.04
N LYS A 7 13.70 29.00 52.42
CA LYS A 7 12.37 28.78 51.81
C LYS A 7 12.34 29.35 50.39
N PHE A 8 12.94 30.51 50.17
CA PHE A 8 12.99 31.15 48.88
C PHE A 8 13.81 30.32 47.84
N LEU A 9 14.96 29.79 48.27
CA LEU A 9 15.79 28.92 47.42
C LEU A 9 15.09 27.60 47.03
N LYS A 10 14.31 27.01 47.98
CA LYS A 10 13.56 25.76 47.73
C LYS A 10 12.40 25.96 46.76
N THR A 11 11.82 27.15 46.68
CA THR A 11 10.71 27.50 45.79
C THR A 11 11.26 27.73 44.36
N GLN A 12 12.42 28.36 44.24
CA GLN A 12 13.08 28.59 42.95
C GLN A 12 13.53 27.30 42.25
N THR A 13 14.04 26.33 43.01
CA THR A 13 14.44 25.03 42.46
C THR A 13 13.28 24.21 41.96
N LYS A 14 12.12 24.24 42.63
CA LYS A 14 10.89 23.57 42.15
C LYS A 14 10.33 24.19 40.86
N PHE A 15 10.43 25.50 40.71
CA PHE A 15 9.96 26.21 39.52
C PHE A 15 10.86 25.92 38.32
N CYS A 16 12.18 25.81 38.54
CA CYS A 16 13.12 25.50 37.48
C CYS A 16 12.99 24.04 36.97
N THR A 17 12.75 23.08 37.85
CA THR A 17 12.51 21.68 37.50
C THR A 17 11.18 21.50 36.79
N PHE A 18 10.10 22.16 37.20
CA PHE A 18 8.81 22.12 36.52
C PHE A 18 8.90 22.67 35.07
N LYS A 19 9.59 23.79 34.89
CA LYS A 19 9.83 24.39 33.58
C LYS A 19 10.64 23.46 32.63
N ARG A 20 11.59 22.71 33.19
CA ARG A 20 12.40 21.72 32.49
C ARG A 20 11.58 20.51 32.01
N TYR A 21 10.65 20.01 32.82
CA TYR A 21 9.72 18.94 32.46
C TYR A 21 8.67 19.42 31.42
N LEU A 22 8.22 20.66 31.50
CA LEU A 22 7.29 21.24 30.53
C LEU A 22 7.91 21.35 29.13
N ILE A 23 9.18 21.75 29.04
CA ILE A 23 9.94 21.82 27.79
C ILE A 23 10.15 20.41 27.21
N PHE A 24 10.46 19.43 28.08
CA PHE A 24 10.65 18.03 27.65
C PHE A 24 9.36 17.42 27.11
N PHE A 25 8.23 17.73 27.72
CA PHE A 25 6.90 17.26 27.28
C PHE A 25 6.48 17.90 25.94
N MET A 26 6.81 19.16 25.71
CA MET A 26 6.54 19.84 24.43
C MET A 26 7.39 19.30 23.26
N ALA A 27 8.56 18.75 23.51
CA ALA A 27 9.42 18.17 22.48
C ALA A 27 8.92 16.83 21.95
N PHE A 28 8.09 16.09 22.70
CA PHE A 28 7.53 14.80 22.32
C PHE A 28 6.20 14.90 21.54
N SER A 29 5.56 16.05 21.48
CA SER A 29 4.25 16.21 20.82
C SER A 29 4.29 16.41 19.31
N ASN A 30 5.47 16.41 18.67
CA ASN A 30 5.61 16.57 17.22
C ASN A 30 5.71 15.25 16.45
N SER A 31 5.21 14.13 16.98
CA SER A 31 5.06 12.88 16.24
C SER A 31 3.91 13.03 15.26
N SER A 32 4.08 13.85 14.24
CA SER A 32 3.16 13.91 13.09
C SER A 32 3.29 12.61 12.34
N CYS A 33 2.29 11.72 12.43
CA CYS A 33 2.16 10.60 11.52
C CYS A 33 2.02 11.15 10.10
N TYR A 34 3.08 11.06 9.31
CA TYR A 34 3.05 11.36 7.89
C TYR A 34 2.23 10.28 7.18
N GLU A 35 0.99 10.57 6.87
CA GLU A 35 0.16 9.71 6.04
C GLU A 35 0.54 9.94 4.57
N VAL A 36 1.18 8.94 3.98
CA VAL A 36 1.53 8.97 2.55
C VAL A 36 0.24 9.03 1.73
N GLN A 37 -0.01 10.17 1.09
CA GLN A 37 -1.15 10.32 0.20
C GLN A 37 -1.01 9.37 -0.98
N ARG A 38 -1.96 8.43 -1.10
CA ARG A 38 -2.02 7.45 -2.19
C ARG A 38 -3.11 7.85 -3.17
N ASN A 39 -2.72 8.05 -4.43
CA ASN A 39 -3.66 8.30 -5.52
C ASN A 39 -4.04 6.99 -6.22
N CYS A 40 -4.80 6.14 -5.52
CA CYS A 40 -5.19 4.83 -6.03
C CYS A 40 -6.22 4.89 -7.15
N SER A 41 -6.96 5.97 -7.28
CA SER A 41 -7.98 6.15 -8.32
C SER A 41 -7.38 6.13 -9.73
N ASN A 42 -6.16 6.63 -9.90
CA ASN A 42 -5.46 6.62 -11.19
C ASN A 42 -5.12 5.22 -11.71
N PHE A 43 -5.19 4.21 -10.84
CA PHE A 43 -4.86 2.82 -11.17
C PHE A 43 -6.08 1.91 -11.25
N ARG A 44 -7.28 2.48 -11.32
CA ARG A 44 -8.53 1.72 -11.50
C ARG A 44 -8.84 1.41 -12.95
N TYR A 45 -8.19 2.13 -13.87
CA TYR A 45 -8.45 2.04 -15.30
C TYR A 45 -7.14 2.16 -16.08
N GLY A 46 -7.02 1.42 -17.19
CA GLY A 46 -5.90 1.48 -18.11
C GLY A 46 -5.25 0.14 -18.38
N THR A 47 -4.09 0.21 -19.04
CA THR A 47 -3.23 -0.93 -19.38
C THR A 47 -2.00 -0.95 -18.49
N PHE A 48 -1.65 -2.12 -18.00
CA PHE A 48 -0.64 -2.33 -16.98
C PHE A 48 0.32 -3.46 -17.36
N LYS A 49 1.53 -3.39 -16.79
CA LYS A 49 2.56 -4.43 -16.84
C LYS A 49 2.94 -4.85 -15.44
N TYR A 50 2.98 -6.15 -15.21
CA TYR A 50 3.53 -6.76 -14.01
C TYR A 50 4.75 -7.61 -14.36
N GLU A 51 5.87 -7.37 -13.68
CA GLU A 51 7.11 -8.12 -13.84
C GLU A 51 7.47 -8.84 -12.54
N ARG A 52 7.87 -10.10 -12.68
CA ARG A 52 8.36 -10.92 -11.57
C ARG A 52 9.53 -11.78 -12.01
N VAL A 53 10.41 -12.08 -11.09
CA VAL A 53 11.49 -13.04 -11.30
C VAL A 53 11.00 -14.43 -10.88
N ILE A 54 11.10 -15.41 -11.77
CA ILE A 54 10.77 -16.81 -11.52
C ILE A 54 12.03 -17.61 -11.77
N GLY A 55 12.68 -18.10 -10.70
CA GLY A 55 14.04 -18.62 -10.79
C GLY A 55 14.98 -17.53 -11.28
N ASP A 56 15.72 -17.79 -12.37
CA ASP A 56 16.66 -16.84 -12.99
C ASP A 56 16.07 -16.08 -14.18
N ARG A 57 14.77 -16.20 -14.41
CA ARG A 57 14.09 -15.59 -15.56
C ARG A 57 13.14 -14.47 -15.15
N LEU A 58 13.23 -13.36 -15.87
CA LEU A 58 12.23 -12.29 -15.79
C LEU A 58 10.99 -12.73 -16.55
N SER A 59 9.85 -12.74 -15.88
CA SER A 59 8.54 -13.03 -16.48
C SER A 59 7.69 -11.79 -16.41
N ALA A 60 7.02 -11.43 -17.48
CA ALA A 60 6.12 -10.30 -17.56
C ALA A 60 4.71 -10.76 -17.92
N SER A 61 3.71 -10.14 -17.31
CA SER A 61 2.32 -10.20 -17.76
C SER A 61 1.80 -8.80 -18.05
N PHE A 62 0.85 -8.72 -18.94
CA PHE A 62 0.16 -7.50 -19.30
C PHE A 62 -1.32 -7.67 -18.99
N PHE A 63 -1.96 -6.62 -18.51
CA PHE A 63 -3.38 -6.67 -18.26
C PHE A 63 -4.04 -5.32 -18.51
N VAL A 64 -5.28 -5.38 -18.90
CA VAL A 64 -6.17 -4.23 -18.96
C VAL A 64 -7.14 -4.29 -17.80
N ARG A 65 -7.39 -3.16 -17.20
CA ARG A 65 -8.29 -3.03 -16.06
C ARG A 65 -9.31 -1.94 -16.30
N ASN A 66 -10.55 -2.27 -16.05
CA ASN A 66 -11.62 -1.30 -15.80
C ASN A 66 -12.12 -1.42 -14.36
N ASN A 67 -13.16 -0.67 -13.98
CA ASN A 67 -13.64 -0.68 -12.60
C ASN A 67 -14.04 -2.06 -12.07
N ASP A 68 -14.52 -2.96 -12.92
CA ASP A 68 -15.18 -4.19 -12.51
C ASP A 68 -14.43 -5.45 -12.95
N MET A 69 -13.52 -5.33 -13.91
CA MET A 69 -12.85 -6.46 -14.53
C MET A 69 -11.38 -6.18 -14.80
N GLU A 70 -10.60 -7.25 -14.76
CA GLU A 70 -9.21 -7.30 -15.19
C GLU A 70 -9.01 -8.47 -16.16
N ILE A 71 -8.42 -8.20 -17.31
CA ILE A 71 -8.10 -9.19 -18.34
C ILE A 71 -6.59 -9.24 -18.44
N GLU A 72 -6.00 -10.33 -17.99
CA GLU A 72 -4.55 -10.57 -18.00
C GLU A 72 -4.17 -11.44 -19.18
N TYR A 73 -3.10 -11.05 -19.86
CA TYR A 73 -2.41 -11.81 -20.87
C TYR A 73 -1.06 -12.27 -20.35
N TYR A 74 -0.86 -13.59 -20.28
CA TYR A 74 0.35 -14.23 -19.82
C TYR A 74 0.59 -15.57 -20.51
N ASN A 75 1.78 -15.79 -21.09
CA ASN A 75 2.16 -17.04 -21.77
C ASN A 75 1.13 -17.51 -22.80
N ASN A 76 0.68 -16.63 -23.69
CA ASN A 76 -0.34 -16.89 -24.72
C ASN A 76 -1.70 -17.34 -24.16
N LYS A 77 -1.96 -17.06 -22.89
CA LYS A 77 -3.25 -17.33 -22.24
C LYS A 77 -3.89 -16.01 -21.83
N ILE A 78 -5.20 -15.98 -21.91
CA ILE A 78 -6.02 -14.87 -21.44
C ILE A 78 -6.79 -15.35 -20.21
N ASP A 79 -6.60 -14.65 -19.12
CA ASP A 79 -7.34 -14.86 -17.88
C ASP A 79 -8.18 -13.63 -17.55
N THR A 80 -9.43 -13.85 -17.17
CA THR A 80 -10.34 -12.78 -16.80
C THR A 80 -10.73 -12.92 -15.34
N SER A 81 -10.62 -11.81 -14.61
CA SER A 81 -10.98 -11.72 -13.21
C SER A 81 -11.99 -10.61 -12.95
N LYS A 82 -12.94 -10.85 -12.08
CA LYS A 82 -13.84 -9.84 -11.54
C LYS A 82 -13.14 -9.06 -10.44
N ILE A 83 -13.31 -7.74 -10.43
CA ILE A 83 -12.80 -6.84 -9.40
C ILE A 83 -13.94 -6.44 -8.47
N LYS A 84 -13.68 -6.49 -7.16
CA LYS A 84 -14.54 -5.90 -6.14
C LYS A 84 -13.70 -4.95 -5.28
N TRP A 85 -13.89 -3.65 -5.43
CA TRP A 85 -13.25 -2.64 -4.59
C TRP A 85 -13.81 -2.67 -3.18
N VAL A 86 -12.94 -2.89 -2.19
CA VAL A 86 -13.25 -2.85 -0.75
C VAL A 86 -13.20 -1.42 -0.25
N ASN A 87 -12.19 -0.67 -0.72
CA ASN A 87 -12.03 0.75 -0.45
C ASN A 87 -11.26 1.43 -1.60
N LYS A 88 -10.79 2.67 -1.42
CA LYS A 88 -10.08 3.42 -2.47
C LYS A 88 -8.82 2.72 -2.98
N CYS A 89 -8.11 1.98 -2.10
CA CYS A 89 -6.79 1.39 -2.37
C CYS A 89 -6.73 -0.13 -2.16
N GLU A 90 -7.87 -0.79 -1.99
CA GLU A 90 -7.92 -2.23 -1.76
C GLU A 90 -9.04 -2.85 -2.57
N PHE A 91 -8.76 -3.97 -3.23
CA PHE A 91 -9.72 -4.71 -4.03
C PHE A 91 -9.46 -6.20 -3.98
N ILE A 92 -10.49 -6.97 -4.34
CA ILE A 92 -10.46 -8.42 -4.42
C ILE A 92 -10.59 -8.80 -5.89
N LEU A 93 -9.67 -9.67 -6.34
CA LEU A 93 -9.74 -10.32 -7.64
C LEU A 93 -10.33 -11.71 -7.48
N THR A 94 -11.30 -12.04 -8.32
CA THR A 94 -11.89 -13.38 -8.40
C THR A 94 -11.87 -13.83 -9.85
N LYS A 95 -11.11 -14.90 -10.12
CA LYS A 95 -11.00 -15.48 -11.47
C LYS A 95 -12.36 -15.98 -11.93
N LEU A 96 -12.78 -15.65 -13.17
CA LEU A 96 -14.09 -16.06 -13.68
C LEU A 96 -14.10 -17.53 -14.10
N ASN A 97 -13.02 -18.03 -14.71
CA ASN A 97 -12.93 -19.40 -15.21
C ASN A 97 -11.76 -20.16 -14.54
N PRO A 98 -11.87 -20.46 -13.24
CA PRO A 98 -10.82 -21.18 -12.54
C PRO A 98 -10.74 -22.63 -13.00
N ILE A 99 -9.55 -23.11 -13.32
CA ILE A 99 -9.31 -24.50 -13.77
C ILE A 99 -8.99 -25.48 -12.62
N ASN A 100 -8.71 -24.96 -11.42
CA ASN A 100 -8.41 -25.75 -10.24
C ASN A 100 -8.86 -25.05 -8.95
N ASN A 101 -8.83 -25.78 -7.83
CA ASN A 101 -9.30 -25.29 -6.53
C ASN A 101 -8.43 -24.13 -5.96
N ASN A 102 -7.18 -24.01 -6.36
CA ASN A 102 -6.35 -22.89 -5.93
C ASN A 102 -6.74 -21.59 -6.62
N GLU A 103 -7.10 -21.66 -7.90
CA GLU A 103 -7.56 -20.51 -8.67
C GLU A 103 -8.97 -20.03 -8.29
N LYS A 104 -9.78 -20.89 -7.66
CA LYS A 104 -11.08 -20.49 -7.10
C LYS A 104 -10.97 -19.56 -5.90
N LYS A 105 -9.80 -19.53 -5.25
CA LYS A 105 -9.59 -18.69 -4.07
C LYS A 105 -9.38 -17.24 -4.49
N PRO A 106 -10.22 -16.31 -4.00
CA PRO A 106 -10.04 -14.90 -4.33
C PRO A 106 -8.76 -14.33 -3.73
N ILE A 107 -8.19 -13.36 -4.42
CA ILE A 107 -6.94 -12.67 -4.03
C ILE A 107 -7.29 -11.28 -3.55
N SER A 108 -6.86 -10.92 -2.35
CA SER A 108 -6.90 -9.56 -1.85
C SER A 108 -5.65 -8.81 -2.29
N ILE A 109 -5.84 -7.62 -2.88
CA ILE A 109 -4.76 -6.73 -3.33
C ILE A 109 -4.92 -5.39 -2.62
N LYS A 110 -3.85 -4.95 -1.95
CA LYS A 110 -3.76 -3.67 -1.25
C LYS A 110 -2.65 -2.82 -1.84
N ILE A 111 -3.00 -1.67 -2.41
CA ILE A 111 -2.04 -0.69 -2.89
C ILE A 111 -1.41 0.01 -1.67
N ILE A 112 -0.07 -0.10 -1.52
CA ILE A 112 0.67 0.42 -0.37
C ILE A 112 1.20 1.81 -0.67
N SER A 113 1.72 2.03 -1.87
CA SER A 113 2.20 3.33 -2.33
C SER A 113 1.90 3.54 -3.80
N THR A 114 1.75 4.79 -4.20
CA THR A 114 1.51 5.18 -5.58
C THR A 114 2.54 6.21 -6.01
N HIS A 115 2.97 6.11 -7.26
CA HIS A 115 3.88 7.02 -7.95
C HIS A 115 3.23 7.48 -9.26
N LYS A 116 3.94 8.28 -10.07
CA LYS A 116 3.38 8.86 -11.29
C LYS A 116 2.78 7.79 -12.22
N ASN A 117 3.50 6.70 -12.49
CA ASN A 117 3.10 5.65 -13.43
C ASN A 117 3.20 4.23 -12.88
N TYR A 118 3.40 4.04 -11.58
CA TYR A 118 3.43 2.71 -10.97
C TYR A 118 2.89 2.75 -9.54
N TYR A 119 2.53 1.58 -9.05
CA TYR A 119 2.21 1.38 -7.64
C TYR A 119 2.88 0.12 -7.09
N ILE A 120 3.13 0.16 -5.78
CA ILE A 120 3.54 -1.00 -4.99
C ILE A 120 2.31 -1.56 -4.31
N PHE A 121 2.17 -2.87 -4.32
CA PHE A 121 1.04 -3.55 -3.71
C PHE A 121 1.46 -4.74 -2.87
N GLU A 122 0.60 -5.12 -1.94
CA GLU A 122 0.62 -6.41 -1.25
C GLU A 122 -0.55 -7.24 -1.74
N PHE A 123 -0.34 -8.56 -1.85
CA PHE A 123 -1.40 -9.49 -2.17
C PHE A 123 -1.33 -10.75 -1.30
N SER A 124 -2.48 -11.32 -1.03
CA SER A 124 -2.64 -12.57 -0.31
C SER A 124 -3.97 -13.24 -0.70
N LEU A 125 -4.11 -14.52 -0.42
CA LEU A 125 -5.41 -15.16 -0.51
C LEU A 125 -6.35 -14.58 0.55
N VAL A 126 -7.62 -14.35 0.18
CA VAL A 126 -8.64 -13.91 1.13
C VAL A 126 -8.75 -14.94 2.25
N GLY A 127 -8.74 -14.47 3.49
CA GLY A 127 -8.75 -15.33 4.69
C GLY A 127 -7.37 -15.85 5.13
N ASN A 128 -6.30 -15.60 4.37
CA ASN A 128 -4.94 -15.99 4.75
C ASN A 128 -4.00 -14.78 4.81
N ASN A 129 -3.89 -14.17 5.98
CA ASN A 129 -3.06 -12.98 6.19
C ASN A 129 -1.59 -13.27 6.52
N THR A 130 -1.19 -14.54 6.63
CA THR A 130 0.15 -14.91 7.10
C THR A 130 1.20 -14.90 5.97
N ARG A 131 0.78 -15.00 4.71
CA ARG A 131 1.66 -15.05 3.53
C ARG A 131 1.35 -13.91 2.58
N ARG A 132 1.71 -12.70 2.97
CA ARG A 132 1.61 -11.53 2.09
C ARG A 132 2.84 -11.45 1.21
N GLN A 133 2.62 -11.26 -0.07
CA GLN A 133 3.67 -11.00 -1.05
C GLN A 133 3.53 -9.57 -1.56
N ARG A 134 4.65 -8.99 -2.01
CA ARG A 134 4.69 -7.63 -2.57
C ARG A 134 5.06 -7.69 -4.04
N GLY A 135 4.55 -6.74 -4.78
CA GLY A 135 4.88 -6.54 -6.18
C GLY A 135 4.81 -5.08 -6.58
N LYS A 136 5.30 -4.81 -7.78
CA LYS A 136 5.25 -3.52 -8.44
C LYS A 136 4.51 -3.69 -9.75
N ILE A 137 3.52 -2.85 -10.00
CA ILE A 137 2.80 -2.77 -11.27
C ILE A 137 3.05 -1.41 -11.89
N VAL A 138 3.37 -1.41 -13.19
CA VAL A 138 3.59 -0.19 -13.98
C VAL A 138 2.37 0.03 -14.87
N LYS A 139 1.82 1.23 -14.82
CA LYS A 139 0.78 1.68 -15.76
C LYS A 139 1.45 2.11 -17.06
N ILE A 140 1.05 1.50 -18.18
CA ILE A 140 1.60 1.75 -19.50
C ILE A 140 0.79 2.81 -20.21
N SER A 141 -0.55 2.70 -20.12
CA SER A 141 -1.47 3.57 -20.86
C SER A 141 -2.77 3.79 -20.07
N ASP A 142 -3.43 4.88 -20.37
CA ASP A 142 -4.81 5.14 -19.93
C ASP A 142 -5.85 4.49 -20.87
N SER A 143 -5.44 3.88 -22.01
CA SER A 143 -6.32 3.09 -22.87
C SER A 143 -6.46 1.67 -22.36
N LEU A 144 -7.46 0.93 -22.88
CA LEU A 144 -7.68 -0.50 -22.59
C LEU A 144 -7.10 -1.40 -23.68
N ASP A 145 -6.13 -0.93 -24.44
CA ASP A 145 -5.53 -1.69 -25.54
C ASP A 145 -4.36 -2.51 -24.99
N LEU A 146 -4.43 -3.83 -25.15
CA LEU A 146 -3.26 -4.67 -24.90
C LEU A 146 -2.20 -4.38 -25.97
N PRO A 147 -0.91 -4.24 -25.60
CA PRO A 147 0.15 -4.13 -26.59
C PRO A 147 0.14 -5.34 -27.51
N LEU A 148 0.12 -5.12 -28.83
CA LEU A 148 0.07 -6.20 -29.84
C LEU A 148 1.42 -6.89 -30.07
N GLU A 149 2.50 -6.41 -29.47
CA GLU A 149 3.85 -6.96 -29.58
C GLU A 149 4.30 -7.57 -28.26
N PHE A 150 4.46 -8.89 -28.26
CA PHE A 150 5.01 -9.68 -27.14
C PHE A 150 6.18 -10.53 -27.62
#